data_90968aa893e56c358da286e6ddc3c3ff
#
_entry.id   90968aa893e56c358da286e6ddc3c3ff
#
_cell.length_a   1.000
_cell.length_b   1.000
_cell.length_c   1.000
_cell.angle_alpha   90.00
_cell.angle_beta   90.00
_cell.angle_gamma   90.00
#
_symmetry.space_group_name_H-M   'P 1'
#
loop_
_entity.id
_entity.type
_entity.pdbx_description
1 polymer ?
#
loop_
_entity_poly.entity_id
_entity_poly.type
_entity_poly.pdbx_seq_one_letter_code
_entity_poly.pdbx_strand_id
1 'polypeptide(L)'
;MAQRWLLKKFTEFFVEVQRQKQAIAAGKWAFREDDPVPFDPQNPSGRGPNPVWESIAFILRRQAEEARESGASGSQLYREAQYAMAALADELFIVGVKEWPGRDDWHAYPLERALFGTQVAGEDVFQRMDRLLARMDPGERDLAEIYFNILTLGFRGRYAVLGKKRASATSIPPEITEYCTRLHRFFAGRGEEYASRVSPQAYEH
;
A
#
# COMPACT_ATOMS: atom_id res chain seq x y z
N MET A 1 -11.66 17.75 -10.28
CA MET A 1 -11.97 17.23 -8.94
C MET A 1 -11.82 15.71 -8.80
N ALA A 2 -11.48 14.96 -9.84
CA ALA A 2 -11.32 13.49 -9.78
C ALA A 2 -9.96 12.99 -9.22
N GLN A 3 -9.04 13.87 -8.89
CA GLN A 3 -7.60 13.58 -8.82
C GLN A 3 -7.06 13.17 -7.45
N ARG A 4 -7.91 12.92 -6.44
CA ARG A 4 -7.45 12.48 -5.10
C ARG A 4 -8.24 11.31 -4.51
N TRP A 5 -9.07 10.67 -5.30
CA TRP A 5 -9.86 9.54 -4.79
C TRP A 5 -8.97 8.37 -4.39
N LEU A 6 -7.90 8.13 -5.14
CA LEU A 6 -6.96 7.03 -4.88
C LEU A 6 -6.20 7.26 -3.57
N LEU A 7 -5.76 8.50 -3.31
CA LEU A 7 -5.13 8.87 -2.04
C LEU A 7 -6.10 8.80 -0.85
N LYS A 8 -7.39 9.11 -1.09
CA LYS A 8 -8.42 8.90 -0.07
C LYS A 8 -8.55 7.43 0.29
N LYS A 9 -8.54 6.53 -0.72
CA LYS A 9 -8.55 5.07 -0.48
C LYS A 9 -7.33 4.61 0.30
N PHE A 10 -6.15 5.13 -0.03
CA PHE A 10 -4.94 4.87 0.73
C PHE A 10 -5.05 5.35 2.19
N THR A 11 -5.59 6.55 2.42
CA THR A 11 -5.80 7.09 3.77
C THR A 11 -6.76 6.22 4.57
N GLU A 12 -7.91 5.80 4.00
CA GLU A 12 -8.86 4.91 4.64
C GLU A 12 -8.21 3.57 5.03
N PHE A 13 -7.44 2.97 4.11
CA PHE A 13 -6.66 1.77 4.38
C PHE A 13 -5.66 1.98 5.52
N PHE A 14 -4.89 3.06 5.50
CA PHE A 14 -3.86 3.29 6.50
C PHE A 14 -4.44 3.60 7.89
N VAL A 15 -5.56 4.29 7.97
CA VAL A 15 -6.32 4.46 9.23
C VAL A 15 -6.72 3.10 9.79
N GLU A 16 -7.18 2.18 8.94
CA GLU A 16 -7.51 0.82 9.37
C GLU A 16 -6.27 0.06 9.85
N VAL A 17 -5.14 0.16 9.15
CA VAL A 17 -3.85 -0.43 9.59
C VAL A 17 -3.49 0.07 11.00
N GLN A 18 -3.60 1.39 11.28
CA GLN A 18 -3.30 1.94 12.59
C GLN A 18 -4.27 1.43 13.66
N ARG A 19 -5.56 1.33 13.32
CA ARG A 19 -6.59 0.77 14.22
C ARG A 19 -6.27 -0.67 14.59
N GLN A 20 -5.86 -1.49 13.63
CA GLN A 20 -5.51 -2.88 13.87
C GLN A 20 -4.20 -3.03 14.68
N LYS A 21 -3.22 -2.17 14.49
CA LYS A 21 -2.03 -2.13 15.38
C LYS A 21 -2.40 -1.82 16.81
N GLN A 22 -3.35 -0.91 17.03
CA GLN A 22 -3.86 -0.62 18.38
C GLN A 22 -4.66 -1.81 18.94
N ALA A 23 -5.43 -2.52 18.12
CA ALA A 23 -6.15 -3.71 18.54
C ALA A 23 -5.18 -4.83 19.01
N ILE A 24 -4.09 -5.04 18.28
CA ILE A 24 -3.03 -5.98 18.69
C ILE A 24 -2.43 -5.58 20.05
N ALA A 25 -2.06 -4.31 20.19
CA ALA A 25 -1.50 -3.79 21.44
C ALA A 25 -2.48 -3.93 22.62
N ALA A 26 -3.81 -3.91 22.37
CA ALA A 26 -4.86 -4.12 23.35
C ALA A 26 -5.24 -5.60 23.55
N GLY A 27 -4.55 -6.56 22.92
CA GLY A 27 -4.87 -7.99 22.98
C GLY A 27 -6.13 -8.42 22.22
N LYS A 28 -6.65 -7.56 21.33
CA LYS A 28 -7.90 -7.81 20.55
C LYS A 28 -7.59 -8.29 19.13
N TRP A 29 -6.81 -9.35 19.01
CA TRP A 29 -6.31 -9.87 17.72
C TRP A 29 -6.89 -11.23 17.34
N ALA A 30 -7.54 -11.94 18.26
CA ALA A 30 -8.13 -13.26 18.04
C ALA A 30 -9.63 -13.19 17.80
N PHE A 31 -10.17 -14.13 17.04
CA PHE A 31 -11.62 -14.32 16.92
C PHE A 31 -12.21 -14.72 18.28
N ARG A 32 -13.37 -14.18 18.58
CA ARG A 32 -14.21 -14.68 19.67
C ARG A 32 -15.07 -15.82 19.16
N GLU A 33 -15.56 -16.69 20.04
CA GLU A 33 -16.42 -17.80 19.68
C GLU A 33 -17.69 -17.33 18.96
N ASP A 34 -18.23 -16.17 19.33
CA ASP A 34 -19.46 -15.59 18.80
C ASP A 34 -19.25 -14.68 17.58
N ASP A 35 -18.01 -14.48 17.12
CA ASP A 35 -17.76 -13.63 15.97
C ASP A 35 -18.36 -14.25 14.72
N PRO A 36 -19.16 -13.48 13.92
CA PRO A 36 -19.71 -13.98 12.70
C PRO A 36 -18.58 -14.34 11.72
N VAL A 37 -18.74 -15.48 11.04
CA VAL A 37 -17.83 -15.86 9.94
C VAL A 37 -18.14 -14.97 8.75
N PRO A 38 -17.23 -14.11 8.28
CA PRO A 38 -17.46 -13.34 7.08
C PRO A 38 -17.62 -14.27 5.88
N PHE A 39 -18.69 -14.10 5.11
CA PHE A 39 -18.85 -14.83 3.86
C PHE A 39 -17.91 -14.21 2.80
N ASP A 40 -16.93 -14.98 2.35
CA ASP A 40 -16.07 -14.61 1.25
C ASP A 40 -16.24 -15.64 0.11
N PRO A 41 -16.81 -15.24 -1.05
CA PRO A 41 -16.97 -16.13 -2.21
C PRO A 41 -15.65 -16.70 -2.74
N GLN A 42 -14.53 -16.01 -2.48
CA GLN A 42 -13.19 -16.42 -2.92
C GLN A 42 -12.45 -17.26 -1.87
N ASN A 43 -13.00 -17.33 -0.64
CA ASN A 43 -12.53 -18.21 0.42
C ASN A 43 -13.71 -18.98 1.02
N PRO A 44 -14.15 -20.08 0.39
CA PRO A 44 -15.28 -20.88 0.88
C PRO A 44 -15.06 -21.50 2.27
N SER A 45 -13.83 -21.60 2.74
CA SER A 45 -13.51 -22.02 4.10
C SER A 45 -13.79 -20.95 5.16
N GLY A 46 -14.11 -19.73 4.75
CA GLY A 46 -14.90 -18.75 5.47
C GLY A 46 -14.15 -17.73 6.29
N ARG A 47 -12.98 -17.99 6.83
CA ARG A 47 -12.24 -17.02 7.65
C ARG A 47 -10.82 -16.87 7.15
N GLY A 48 -10.33 -15.62 7.11
CA GLY A 48 -8.90 -15.37 7.12
C GLY A 48 -8.27 -15.81 8.44
N PRO A 49 -6.94 -15.72 8.56
CA PRO A 49 -6.22 -16.26 9.69
C PRO A 49 -6.62 -15.64 11.04
N ASN A 50 -7.04 -14.38 11.06
CA ASN A 50 -7.44 -13.67 12.28
C ASN A 50 -8.24 -12.40 11.97
N PRO A 51 -8.93 -11.76 12.95
CA PRO A 51 -9.75 -10.56 12.75
C PRO A 51 -8.98 -9.35 12.23
N VAL A 52 -7.70 -9.22 12.56
CA VAL A 52 -6.84 -8.12 12.06
C VAL A 52 -6.65 -8.24 10.55
N TRP A 53 -6.34 -9.44 10.09
CA TRP A 53 -6.21 -9.77 8.67
C TRP A 53 -7.53 -9.53 7.93
N GLU A 54 -8.64 -10.04 8.48
CA GLU A 54 -9.96 -9.88 7.87
C GLU A 54 -10.37 -8.42 7.70
N SER A 55 -10.09 -7.57 8.70
CA SER A 55 -10.40 -6.15 8.63
C SER A 55 -9.65 -5.45 7.51
N ILE A 56 -8.38 -5.77 7.32
CA ILE A 56 -7.57 -5.20 6.23
C ILE A 56 -8.01 -5.77 4.87
N ALA A 57 -8.24 -7.08 4.78
CA ALA A 57 -8.74 -7.71 3.56
C ALA A 57 -10.10 -7.14 3.14
N PHE A 58 -11.01 -6.95 4.09
CA PHE A 58 -12.34 -6.39 3.86
C PHE A 58 -12.26 -4.99 3.24
N ILE A 59 -11.45 -4.08 3.81
CA ILE A 59 -11.35 -2.72 3.27
C ILE A 59 -10.77 -2.73 1.86
N LEU A 60 -9.74 -3.55 1.59
CA LEU A 60 -9.13 -3.66 0.28
C LEU A 60 -10.09 -4.23 -0.77
N ARG A 61 -10.90 -5.24 -0.41
CA ARG A 61 -11.91 -5.82 -1.30
C ARG A 61 -13.04 -4.84 -1.58
N ARG A 62 -13.59 -4.20 -0.54
CA ARG A 62 -14.64 -3.19 -0.69
C ARG A 62 -14.19 -2.07 -1.62
N GLN A 63 -13.00 -1.55 -1.43
CA GLN A 63 -12.46 -0.49 -2.28
C GLN A 63 -12.25 -0.95 -3.73
N ALA A 64 -11.92 -2.22 -3.96
CA ALA A 64 -11.81 -2.78 -5.30
C ALA A 64 -13.18 -2.84 -6.01
N GLU A 65 -14.25 -3.18 -5.29
CA GLU A 65 -15.61 -3.12 -5.86
C GLU A 65 -16.01 -1.68 -6.22
N GLU A 66 -15.80 -0.73 -5.31
CA GLU A 66 -16.06 0.69 -5.57
C GLU A 66 -15.24 1.22 -6.77
N ALA A 67 -14.01 0.73 -6.96
CA ALA A 67 -13.17 1.11 -8.10
C ALA A 67 -13.70 0.55 -9.43
N ARG A 68 -14.36 -0.60 -9.44
CA ARG A 68 -14.99 -1.17 -10.63
C ARG A 68 -16.12 -0.29 -11.16
N GLU A 69 -16.86 0.36 -10.27
CA GLU A 69 -17.91 1.32 -10.63
C GLU A 69 -17.36 2.58 -11.31
N SER A 70 -16.06 2.89 -11.08
CA SER A 70 -15.38 4.04 -11.70
C SER A 70 -14.86 3.77 -13.11
N GLY A 71 -15.14 2.59 -13.68
CA GLY A 71 -14.73 2.18 -15.02
C GLY A 71 -13.34 1.52 -15.08
N ALA A 72 -12.98 1.05 -16.27
CA ALA A 72 -11.79 0.20 -16.47
C ALA A 72 -10.47 0.85 -16.03
N SER A 73 -10.26 2.13 -16.37
CA SER A 73 -9.03 2.85 -15.99
C SER A 73 -8.93 3.06 -14.48
N GLY A 74 -10.04 3.40 -13.81
CA GLY A 74 -10.08 3.55 -12.36
C GLY A 74 -9.83 2.21 -11.65
N SER A 75 -10.43 1.14 -12.14
CA SER A 75 -10.23 -0.22 -11.64
C SER A 75 -8.77 -0.68 -11.75
N GLN A 76 -8.12 -0.42 -12.89
CA GLN A 76 -6.72 -0.81 -13.08
C GLN A 76 -5.79 0.00 -12.18
N LEU A 77 -5.98 1.31 -12.09
CA LEU A 77 -5.18 2.17 -11.23
C LEU A 77 -5.32 1.79 -9.76
N TYR A 78 -6.56 1.47 -9.31
CA TYR A 78 -6.78 0.97 -7.96
C TYR A 78 -6.10 -0.38 -7.73
N ARG A 79 -6.12 -1.30 -8.71
CA ARG A 79 -5.48 -2.61 -8.58
C ARG A 79 -3.97 -2.50 -8.34
N GLU A 80 -3.29 -1.53 -8.97
CA GLU A 80 -1.88 -1.24 -8.69
C GLU A 80 -1.69 -0.70 -7.27
N ALA A 81 -2.55 0.22 -6.83
CA ALA A 81 -2.51 0.74 -5.46
C ALA A 81 -2.86 -0.32 -4.43
N GLN A 82 -3.86 -1.17 -4.70
CA GLN A 82 -4.26 -2.30 -3.85
C GLN A 82 -3.10 -3.26 -3.61
N TYR A 83 -2.33 -3.56 -4.68
CA TYR A 83 -1.15 -4.40 -4.57
C TYR A 83 -0.09 -3.81 -3.63
N ALA A 84 0.19 -2.52 -3.79
CA ALA A 84 1.12 -1.80 -2.93
C ALA A 84 0.66 -1.74 -1.47
N MET A 85 -0.65 -1.53 -1.24
CA MET A 85 -1.25 -1.53 0.10
C MET A 85 -1.22 -2.91 0.75
N ALA A 86 -1.52 -3.98 0.01
CA ALA A 86 -1.43 -5.35 0.51
C ALA A 86 0.00 -5.71 0.90
N ALA A 87 0.98 -5.38 0.04
CA ALA A 87 2.40 -5.60 0.31
C ALA A 87 2.89 -4.85 1.56
N LEU A 88 2.45 -3.60 1.74
CA LEU A 88 2.75 -2.83 2.95
C LEU A 88 2.16 -3.48 4.20
N ALA A 89 0.90 -3.90 4.15
CA ALA A 89 0.25 -4.55 5.29
C ALA A 89 0.93 -5.86 5.65
N ASP A 90 1.25 -6.70 4.66
CA ASP A 90 1.98 -7.95 4.88
C ASP A 90 3.34 -7.69 5.57
N GLU A 91 4.11 -6.72 5.09
CA GLU A 91 5.39 -6.40 5.72
C GLU A 91 5.21 -5.83 7.15
N LEU A 92 4.23 -4.96 7.36
CA LEU A 92 3.98 -4.36 8.69
C LEU A 92 3.55 -5.40 9.72
N PHE A 93 2.65 -6.31 9.38
CA PHE A 93 2.11 -7.28 10.34
C PHE A 93 2.97 -8.55 10.46
N ILE A 94 3.78 -8.89 9.46
CA ILE A 94 4.71 -10.02 9.52
C ILE A 94 6.06 -9.61 10.15
N VAL A 95 6.57 -8.41 9.81
CA VAL A 95 7.93 -7.98 10.18
C VAL A 95 7.91 -6.81 11.15
N GLY A 96 7.03 -5.82 10.93
CA GLY A 96 7.04 -4.55 11.64
C GLY A 96 6.48 -4.64 13.05
N VAL A 97 5.37 -5.36 13.25
CA VAL A 97 4.78 -5.60 14.59
C VAL A 97 5.47 -6.82 15.20
N LYS A 98 6.31 -6.59 16.19
CA LYS A 98 7.05 -7.67 16.85
C LYS A 98 6.15 -8.45 17.80
N GLU A 99 6.37 -9.78 17.85
CA GLU A 99 5.89 -10.68 18.92
C GLU A 99 4.36 -10.65 19.16
N TRP A 100 3.54 -10.53 18.12
CA TRP A 100 2.11 -10.72 18.26
C TRP A 100 1.69 -12.12 17.79
N PRO A 101 0.74 -12.77 18.47
CA PRO A 101 0.47 -14.20 18.24
C PRO A 101 -0.11 -14.54 16.86
N GLY A 102 -0.83 -13.63 16.21
CA GLY A 102 -1.40 -13.86 14.86
C GLY A 102 -0.41 -13.70 13.70
N ARG A 103 0.86 -13.43 13.98
CA ARG A 103 1.91 -13.22 12.99
C ARG A 103 2.16 -14.43 12.10
N ASP A 104 2.27 -15.61 12.71
CA ASP A 104 2.61 -16.84 11.98
C ASP A 104 1.46 -17.28 11.08
N ASP A 105 0.23 -17.12 11.53
CA ASP A 105 -0.98 -17.34 10.73
C ASP A 105 -1.05 -16.39 9.54
N TRP A 106 -0.73 -15.10 9.75
CA TRP A 106 -0.64 -14.11 8.68
C TRP A 106 0.45 -14.46 7.67
N HIS A 107 1.63 -14.85 8.16
CA HIS A 107 2.75 -15.26 7.31
C HIS A 107 2.41 -16.49 6.45
N ALA A 108 1.64 -17.43 6.99
CA ALA A 108 1.17 -18.60 6.24
C ALA A 108 0.17 -18.24 5.13
N TYR A 109 -0.61 -17.17 5.33
CA TYR A 109 -1.61 -16.71 4.37
C TYR A 109 -1.60 -15.19 4.20
N PRO A 110 -0.58 -14.61 3.53
CA PRO A 110 -0.47 -13.18 3.34
C PRO A 110 -1.57 -12.61 2.42
N LEU A 111 -1.86 -11.32 2.57
CA LEU A 111 -2.85 -10.60 1.75
C LEU A 111 -2.51 -10.63 0.26
N GLU A 112 -1.23 -10.51 -0.09
CA GLU A 112 -0.78 -10.64 -1.46
C GLU A 112 -1.28 -11.95 -2.08
N ARG A 113 -1.08 -13.08 -1.37
CA ARG A 113 -1.53 -14.39 -1.84
C ARG A 113 -3.05 -14.44 -1.97
N ALA A 114 -3.76 -13.93 -0.98
CA ALA A 114 -5.23 -13.98 -0.95
C ALA A 114 -5.89 -13.13 -2.03
N LEU A 115 -5.33 -11.97 -2.36
CA LEU A 115 -5.92 -11.00 -3.29
C LEU A 115 -5.40 -11.11 -4.72
N PHE A 116 -4.18 -11.62 -4.90
CA PHE A 116 -3.47 -11.62 -6.18
C PHE A 116 -2.95 -13.00 -6.61
N GLY A 117 -2.92 -13.98 -5.72
CA GLY A 117 -2.42 -15.33 -5.99
C GLY A 117 -0.90 -15.40 -6.12
N THR A 118 -0.16 -14.36 -5.70
CA THR A 118 1.30 -14.27 -5.78
C THR A 118 1.95 -14.17 -4.40
N GLN A 119 3.27 -14.35 -4.32
CA GLN A 119 4.07 -14.19 -3.10
C GLN A 119 5.44 -13.59 -3.45
N VAL A 120 5.44 -12.59 -4.30
CA VAL A 120 6.63 -11.94 -4.84
C VAL A 120 6.64 -10.42 -4.64
N ALA A 121 5.74 -9.89 -3.79
CA ALA A 121 5.55 -8.46 -3.61
C ALA A 121 6.85 -7.73 -3.23
N GLY A 122 7.73 -8.38 -2.48
CA GLY A 122 9.02 -7.81 -2.14
C GLY A 122 9.87 -7.38 -3.33
N GLU A 123 9.71 -8.03 -4.47
CA GLU A 123 10.36 -7.70 -5.75
C GLU A 123 9.42 -6.92 -6.67
N ASP A 124 8.18 -7.41 -6.85
CA ASP A 124 7.26 -6.92 -7.89
C ASP A 124 6.81 -5.46 -7.63
N VAL A 125 6.70 -5.03 -6.36
CA VAL A 125 6.41 -3.63 -6.03
C VAL A 125 7.45 -2.68 -6.62
N PHE A 126 8.74 -3.02 -6.55
CA PHE A 126 9.80 -2.20 -7.13
C PHE A 126 9.77 -2.22 -8.66
N GLN A 127 9.50 -3.37 -9.26
CA GLN A 127 9.33 -3.46 -10.72
C GLN A 127 8.14 -2.61 -11.21
N ARG A 128 7.06 -2.53 -10.43
CA ARG A 128 5.91 -1.65 -10.72
C ARG A 128 6.28 -0.18 -10.60
N MET A 129 7.05 0.20 -9.57
CA MET A 129 7.60 1.55 -9.41
C MET A 129 8.49 1.92 -10.60
N ASP A 130 9.37 1.01 -11.05
CA ASP A 130 10.25 1.24 -12.19
C ASP A 130 9.45 1.48 -13.48
N ARG A 131 8.40 0.67 -13.72
CA ARG A 131 7.49 0.85 -14.86
C ARG A 131 6.74 2.19 -14.80
N LEU A 132 6.24 2.58 -13.63
CA LEU A 132 5.57 3.86 -13.43
C LEU A 132 6.52 5.03 -13.70
N LEU A 133 7.73 4.99 -13.13
CA LEU A 133 8.75 6.02 -13.31
C LEU A 133 9.32 6.08 -14.73
N ALA A 134 9.25 5.00 -15.50
CA ALA A 134 9.62 4.99 -16.92
C ALA A 134 8.54 5.63 -17.81
N ARG A 135 7.25 5.42 -17.47
CA ARG A 135 6.14 6.01 -18.24
C ARG A 135 5.94 7.49 -17.94
N MET A 136 6.12 7.90 -16.69
CA MET A 136 5.90 9.28 -16.23
C MET A 136 4.51 9.83 -16.63
N ASP A 137 3.48 8.97 -16.65
CA ASP A 137 2.12 9.38 -17.01
C ASP A 137 1.53 10.29 -15.92
N PRO A 138 1.14 11.53 -16.24
CA PRO A 138 0.53 12.44 -15.27
C PRO A 138 -0.73 11.88 -14.57
N GLY A 139 -1.47 10.97 -15.21
CA GLY A 139 -2.61 10.27 -14.64
C GLY A 139 -2.25 9.33 -13.49
N GLU A 140 -0.98 8.91 -13.38
CA GLU A 140 -0.47 7.98 -12.37
C GLU A 140 0.21 8.70 -11.16
N ARG A 141 0.14 10.04 -11.07
CA ARG A 141 0.79 10.79 -9.98
C ARG A 141 0.30 10.39 -8.58
N ASP A 142 -1.00 10.14 -8.42
CA ASP A 142 -1.55 9.68 -7.14
C ASP A 142 -1.01 8.28 -6.75
N LEU A 143 -0.80 7.41 -7.74
CA LEU A 143 -0.15 6.11 -7.53
C LEU A 143 1.32 6.26 -7.14
N ALA A 144 2.04 7.21 -7.74
CA ALA A 144 3.41 7.54 -7.36
C ALA A 144 3.50 8.03 -5.92
N GLU A 145 2.54 8.86 -5.48
CA GLU A 145 2.45 9.33 -4.10
C GLU A 145 2.14 8.17 -3.13
N ILE A 146 1.31 7.19 -3.53
CA ILE A 146 1.09 5.97 -2.75
C ILE A 146 2.37 5.16 -2.62
N TYR A 147 3.11 4.94 -3.69
CA TYR A 147 4.40 4.25 -3.64
C TYR A 147 5.41 4.97 -2.73
N PHE A 148 5.48 6.29 -2.80
CA PHE A 148 6.29 7.08 -1.89
C PHE A 148 5.86 6.85 -0.42
N ASN A 149 4.55 6.88 -0.16
CA ASN A 149 4.01 6.69 1.18
C ASN A 149 4.32 5.29 1.73
N ILE A 150 4.18 4.21 0.96
CA ILE A 150 4.50 2.87 1.46
C ILE A 150 5.99 2.73 1.83
N LEU A 151 6.90 3.34 1.05
CA LEU A 151 8.33 3.34 1.37
C LEU A 151 8.64 4.11 2.65
N THR A 152 8.02 5.28 2.85
CA THR A 152 8.18 6.10 4.06
C THR A 152 7.57 5.45 5.30
N LEU A 153 6.50 4.67 5.11
CA LEU A 153 5.82 3.92 6.17
C LEU A 153 6.51 2.60 6.53
N GLY A 154 7.57 2.24 5.83
CA GLY A 154 8.44 1.15 6.24
C GLY A 154 8.51 -0.04 5.30
N PHE A 155 7.83 -0.03 4.14
CA PHE A 155 8.01 -1.09 3.16
C PHE A 155 9.46 -1.13 2.65
N ARG A 156 10.09 -2.29 2.72
CA ARG A 156 11.48 -2.54 2.32
C ARG A 156 11.59 -3.63 1.25
N GLY A 157 10.70 -4.60 1.26
CA GLY A 157 10.68 -5.71 0.32
C GLY A 157 12.06 -6.34 0.13
N ARG A 158 12.54 -6.42 -1.13
CA ARG A 158 13.86 -6.98 -1.46
C ARG A 158 15.05 -6.34 -0.75
N TYR A 159 14.90 -5.12 -0.28
CA TYR A 159 15.97 -4.40 0.44
C TYR A 159 15.97 -4.66 1.96
N ALA A 160 14.99 -5.38 2.50
CA ALA A 160 14.91 -5.72 3.93
C ALA A 160 16.15 -6.48 4.43
N VAL A 161 16.71 -7.37 3.60
CA VAL A 161 17.91 -8.16 3.92
C VAL A 161 19.18 -7.32 3.92
N LEU A 162 19.26 -6.32 3.03
CA LEU A 162 20.43 -5.44 2.92
C LEU A 162 20.59 -4.54 4.15
N GLY A 163 19.47 -4.09 4.74
CA GLY A 163 19.48 -3.31 5.98
C GLY A 163 20.01 -4.10 7.19
N LYS A 164 19.80 -5.42 7.26
CA LYS A 164 20.31 -6.26 8.34
C LYS A 164 21.82 -6.52 8.27
N LYS A 165 22.43 -6.41 7.11
CA LYS A 165 23.90 -6.60 6.91
C LYS A 165 24.70 -5.31 7.10
N ARG A 166 24.07 -4.14 7.04
CA ARG A 166 24.69 -2.86 7.35
C ARG A 166 24.51 -2.58 8.84
N ALA A 167 25.58 -2.26 9.54
CA ALA A 167 25.74 -2.22 11.00
C ALA A 167 24.85 -1.25 11.79
N SER A 168 23.73 -0.79 11.22
CA SER A 168 22.70 -0.02 11.89
C SER A 168 21.32 -0.44 11.39
N ALA A 169 20.56 -1.09 12.26
CA ALA A 169 19.17 -1.52 12.00
C ALA A 169 18.21 -0.34 11.71
N THR A 170 18.69 0.90 11.79
CA THR A 170 17.91 2.14 11.66
C THR A 170 18.18 2.85 10.32
N SER A 171 19.16 2.41 9.53
CA SER A 171 19.52 3.08 8.28
C SER A 171 18.59 2.67 7.14
N ILE A 172 17.93 3.64 6.52
CA ILE A 172 17.16 3.44 5.28
C ILE A 172 18.18 3.12 4.17
N PRO A 173 17.98 2.02 3.40
CA PRO A 173 18.84 1.72 2.26
C PRO A 173 18.88 2.89 1.26
N PRO A 174 20.06 3.24 0.69
CA PRO A 174 20.19 4.35 -0.26
C PRO A 174 19.30 4.15 -1.50
N GLU A 175 19.06 2.92 -1.91
CA GLU A 175 18.16 2.57 -3.00
C GLU A 175 16.71 3.01 -2.71
N ILE A 176 16.24 2.84 -1.48
CA ILE A 176 14.92 3.32 -1.05
C ILE A 176 14.86 4.85 -1.10
N THR A 177 15.92 5.52 -0.66
CA THR A 177 16.04 7.00 -0.70
C THR A 177 15.99 7.50 -2.15
N GLU A 178 16.63 6.79 -3.07
CA GLU A 178 16.58 7.11 -4.50
C GLU A 178 15.15 6.98 -5.06
N TYR A 179 14.44 5.87 -4.78
CA TYR A 179 13.04 5.72 -5.16
C TYR A 179 12.17 6.85 -4.60
N CYS A 180 12.31 7.17 -3.32
CA CYS A 180 11.58 8.27 -2.69
C CYS A 180 11.84 9.60 -3.41
N THR A 181 13.08 9.90 -3.76
CA THR A 181 13.44 11.14 -4.46
C THR A 181 12.82 11.19 -5.86
N ARG A 182 12.88 10.11 -6.62
CA ARG A 182 12.32 10.03 -7.99
C ARG A 182 10.80 10.14 -7.96
N LEU A 183 10.13 9.39 -7.08
CA LEU A 183 8.68 9.42 -6.91
C LEU A 183 8.22 10.81 -6.48
N HIS A 184 8.87 11.41 -5.47
CA HIS A 184 8.55 12.76 -5.01
C HIS A 184 8.64 13.79 -6.14
N ARG A 185 9.72 13.79 -6.91
CA ARG A 185 9.88 14.69 -8.08
C ARG A 185 8.75 14.53 -9.07
N PHE A 186 8.30 13.28 -9.33
CA PHE A 186 7.24 13.02 -10.27
C PHE A 186 5.87 13.54 -9.80
N PHE A 187 5.45 13.25 -8.56
CA PHE A 187 4.13 13.71 -8.12
C PHE A 187 4.12 15.16 -7.65
N ALA A 188 5.23 15.70 -7.11
CA ALA A 188 5.32 17.08 -6.64
C ALA A 188 5.45 18.10 -7.80
N GLY A 189 5.92 17.70 -8.96
CA GLY A 189 6.02 18.53 -10.17
C GLY A 189 4.69 19.12 -10.68
N ARG A 190 3.59 18.86 -9.98
CA ARG A 190 2.29 19.53 -10.19
C ARG A 190 2.35 21.06 -10.11
N GLY A 191 3.23 21.60 -9.24
CA GLY A 191 3.30 23.04 -9.00
C GLY A 191 3.98 23.80 -10.13
N GLU A 192 4.98 23.22 -10.77
CA GLU A 192 5.76 23.90 -11.80
C GLU A 192 5.01 23.96 -13.16
N GLU A 193 4.23 22.93 -13.52
CA GLU A 193 3.40 22.97 -14.73
C GLU A 193 2.21 23.96 -14.60
N TYR A 194 1.64 24.12 -13.43
CA TYR A 194 0.59 25.12 -13.19
C TYR A 194 1.16 26.54 -13.17
N ALA A 195 2.30 26.74 -12.54
CA ALA A 195 2.98 28.05 -12.50
C ALA A 195 3.45 28.48 -13.91
N SER A 196 3.95 27.56 -14.74
CA SER A 196 4.37 27.86 -16.12
C SER A 196 3.18 28.11 -17.06
N ARG A 197 2.00 27.54 -16.80
CA ARG A 197 0.77 27.79 -17.58
C ARG A 197 0.03 29.08 -17.19
N VAL A 198 0.21 29.55 -15.96
CA VAL A 198 -0.46 30.77 -15.43
C VAL A 198 0.38 32.03 -15.63
N SER A 199 1.67 31.91 -15.98
CA SER A 199 2.61 33.04 -16.04
C SER A 199 3.30 33.35 -17.37
N PRO A 200 2.71 33.21 -18.57
CA PRO A 200 3.28 33.83 -19.77
C PRO A 200 2.82 35.25 -20.03
N GLN A 201 1.81 35.78 -19.33
CA GLN A 201 1.21 37.08 -19.68
C GLN A 201 1.34 38.17 -18.60
N ALA A 202 2.08 37.94 -17.50
CA ALA A 202 2.21 38.90 -16.41
C ALA A 202 3.45 39.83 -16.50
N TYR A 203 4.25 39.74 -17.57
CA TYR A 203 5.49 40.54 -17.72
C TYR A 203 5.59 41.31 -19.05
N GLU A 204 4.46 41.69 -19.62
CA GLU A 204 4.45 42.73 -20.66
C GLU A 204 3.52 43.87 -20.21
N HIS A 205 4.11 44.79 -19.41
CA HIS A 205 3.75 46.23 -19.41
C HIS A 205 4.82 47.01 -18.63
#